data_4c76a05fdbdbe7312f06d4f0ecab5908
#
_entry.id   4c76a05fdbdbe7312f06d4f0ecab5908
#
_cell.length_a   1.000
_cell.length_b   1.000
_cell.length_c   1.000
_cell.angle_alpha   90.00
_cell.angle_beta   90.00
_cell.angle_gamma   90.00
#
_symmetry.space_group_name_H-M   'P 1'
#
loop_
_entity.id
_entity.type
_entity.pdbx_description
1 polymer ?
#
loop_
_entity_poly.entity_id
_entity_poly.type
_entity_poly.pdbx_seq_one_letter_code
_entity_poly.pdbx_strand_id
1 'polypeptide(L)'
;MQRSTANQSACRTASRIAHQNASWLQAQMSPYFFQAMADEPEALATLVRELASLQHNRHLILGDRDKRLILACVDEPGSLFNSLKRVESRAISYAMFSHSYGAMPAMSEELEVQRFEFDRKPHSAISGQYSSSIPKSLKRTILNELERIAPDSNRRTAEKLLQILWINTSDQIQLSPPQRTAWLIWLFERGNASGGLFLDLRTIEHRGIQETRVLFAVGNPPQEDFLLQLAEVFNRLNIGIRRAYCLTISNGVHPYFLGTFFVRHRNGGELLPDSPLAEQLRQELCNTQILDNNCY
;
A
#
# COMPACT_ATOMS: atom_id res chain seq x y z
N MET A 1 -44.91 -13.73 -24.35
CA MET A 1 -43.64 -13.73 -25.08
C MET A 1 -42.75 -12.48 -24.90
N GLN A 2 -43.26 -11.34 -24.46
CA GLN A 2 -42.48 -10.09 -24.31
C GLN A 2 -41.45 -10.05 -23.14
N ARG A 3 -41.60 -10.86 -22.08
CA ARG A 3 -40.67 -10.90 -20.94
C ARG A 3 -39.29 -11.53 -21.25
N SER A 4 -39.20 -12.40 -22.26
CA SER A 4 -37.96 -13.10 -22.62
C SER A 4 -36.95 -12.21 -23.34
N THR A 5 -37.39 -11.29 -24.19
CA THR A 5 -36.55 -10.41 -24.99
C THR A 5 -35.93 -9.28 -24.15
N ALA A 6 -36.68 -8.75 -23.17
CA ALA A 6 -36.17 -7.72 -22.24
C ALA A 6 -35.04 -8.26 -21.36
N ASN A 7 -35.17 -9.49 -20.83
CA ASN A 7 -34.12 -10.13 -20.02
C ASN A 7 -32.85 -10.44 -20.81
N GLN A 8 -32.98 -10.85 -22.08
CA GLN A 8 -31.82 -11.10 -22.95
C GLN A 8 -31.08 -9.79 -23.31
N SER A 9 -31.82 -8.70 -23.55
CA SER A 9 -31.21 -7.39 -23.81
C SER A 9 -30.47 -6.85 -22.60
N ALA A 10 -31.07 -6.93 -21.39
CA ALA A 10 -30.43 -6.51 -20.15
C ALA A 10 -29.15 -7.32 -19.83
N CYS A 11 -29.19 -8.64 -20.03
CA CYS A 11 -28.03 -9.51 -19.83
C CYS A 11 -26.87 -9.17 -20.78
N ARG A 12 -27.15 -8.91 -22.07
CA ARG A 12 -26.14 -8.49 -23.05
C ARG A 12 -25.54 -7.13 -22.71
N THR A 13 -26.33 -6.19 -22.24
CA THR A 13 -25.87 -4.86 -21.82
C THR A 13 -24.98 -4.95 -20.59
N ALA A 14 -25.35 -5.72 -19.57
CA ALA A 14 -24.54 -5.95 -18.39
C ALA A 14 -23.20 -6.62 -18.72
N SER A 15 -23.19 -7.62 -19.58
CA SER A 15 -21.97 -8.29 -20.04
C SER A 15 -21.05 -7.34 -20.80
N ARG A 16 -21.57 -6.45 -21.63
CA ARG A 16 -20.79 -5.44 -22.34
C ARG A 16 -20.16 -4.43 -21.39
N ILE A 17 -20.92 -3.94 -20.43
CA ILE A 17 -20.42 -3.00 -19.40
C ILE A 17 -19.31 -3.65 -18.59
N ALA A 18 -19.48 -4.88 -18.12
CA ALA A 18 -18.47 -5.61 -17.37
C ALA A 18 -17.17 -5.78 -18.18
N HIS A 19 -17.27 -6.09 -19.48
CA HIS A 19 -16.10 -6.20 -20.35
C HIS A 19 -15.39 -4.85 -20.53
N GLN A 20 -16.12 -3.76 -20.70
CA GLN A 20 -15.55 -2.41 -20.79
C GLN A 20 -14.84 -2.01 -19.49
N ASN A 21 -15.45 -2.27 -18.33
CA ASN A 21 -14.86 -2.00 -17.02
C ASN A 21 -13.59 -2.82 -16.79
N ALA A 22 -13.59 -4.11 -17.15
CA ALA A 22 -12.42 -4.96 -17.03
C ALA A 22 -11.24 -4.46 -17.89
N SER A 23 -11.54 -4.09 -19.16
CA SER A 23 -10.54 -3.52 -20.07
C SER A 23 -10.00 -2.18 -19.55
N TRP A 24 -10.85 -1.33 -19.00
CA TRP A 24 -10.44 -0.07 -18.40
C TRP A 24 -9.53 -0.30 -17.18
N LEU A 25 -9.91 -1.20 -16.25
CA LEU A 25 -9.07 -1.55 -15.10
C LEU A 25 -7.70 -2.05 -15.54
N GLN A 26 -7.63 -2.94 -16.54
CA GLN A 26 -6.35 -3.43 -17.06
C GLN A 26 -5.47 -2.32 -17.62
N ALA A 27 -6.07 -1.33 -18.29
CA ALA A 27 -5.33 -0.20 -18.85
C ALA A 27 -4.89 0.80 -17.79
N GLN A 28 -5.70 1.02 -16.75
CA GLN A 28 -5.55 2.13 -15.81
C GLN A 28 -4.97 1.73 -14.44
N MET A 29 -4.99 0.46 -14.06
CA MET A 29 -4.38 0.02 -12.80
C MET A 29 -2.96 -0.52 -13.03
N SER A 30 -2.13 -0.40 -12.00
CA SER A 30 -0.77 -0.91 -12.07
C SER A 30 -0.74 -2.45 -12.09
N PRO A 31 0.28 -3.09 -12.69
CA PRO A 31 0.46 -4.54 -12.59
C PRO A 31 0.51 -5.03 -11.14
N TYR A 32 1.02 -4.22 -10.23
CA TYR A 32 1.12 -4.54 -8.80
C TYR A 32 -0.23 -4.56 -8.09
N PHE A 33 -1.20 -3.80 -8.57
CA PHE A 33 -2.57 -3.88 -8.10
C PHE A 33 -3.12 -5.30 -8.36
N PHE A 34 -2.99 -5.80 -9.58
CA PHE A 34 -3.48 -7.14 -9.93
C PHE A 34 -2.76 -8.25 -9.18
N GLN A 35 -1.45 -8.11 -8.95
CA GLN A 35 -0.71 -9.05 -8.11
C GLN A 35 -1.22 -9.05 -6.66
N ALA A 36 -1.44 -7.87 -6.10
CA ALA A 36 -1.94 -7.73 -4.74
C ALA A 36 -3.40 -8.19 -4.58
N MET A 37 -4.16 -8.26 -5.67
CA MET A 37 -5.55 -8.74 -5.71
C MET A 37 -5.67 -10.18 -6.22
N ALA A 38 -4.56 -10.86 -6.50
CA ALA A 38 -4.57 -12.19 -7.10
C ALA A 38 -5.23 -13.27 -6.21
N ASP A 39 -5.17 -13.09 -4.89
CA ASP A 39 -5.83 -13.95 -3.90
C ASP A 39 -7.28 -13.54 -3.58
N GLU A 40 -7.81 -12.51 -4.26
CA GLU A 40 -9.15 -11.95 -4.06
C GLU A 40 -9.94 -11.83 -5.38
N PRO A 41 -10.15 -12.93 -6.13
CA PRO A 41 -10.80 -12.88 -7.43
C PRO A 41 -12.26 -12.41 -7.35
N GLU A 42 -12.96 -12.71 -6.25
CA GLU A 42 -14.35 -12.26 -6.02
C GLU A 42 -14.43 -10.75 -5.79
N ALA A 43 -13.47 -10.18 -5.06
CA ALA A 43 -13.37 -8.74 -4.86
C ALA A 43 -13.10 -8.02 -6.19
N LEU A 44 -12.21 -8.56 -7.01
CA LEU A 44 -11.91 -8.01 -8.34
C LEU A 44 -13.15 -8.11 -9.27
N ALA A 45 -13.84 -9.24 -9.26
CA ALA A 45 -15.08 -9.41 -10.05
C ALA A 45 -16.17 -8.43 -9.60
N THR A 46 -16.30 -8.19 -8.29
CA THR A 46 -17.23 -7.21 -7.72
C THR A 46 -16.88 -5.80 -8.15
N LEU A 47 -15.59 -5.43 -8.10
CA LEU A 47 -15.12 -4.12 -8.59
C LEU A 47 -15.47 -3.92 -10.07
N VAL A 48 -15.20 -4.90 -10.92
CA VAL A 48 -15.54 -4.84 -12.35
C VAL A 48 -17.04 -4.59 -12.55
N ARG A 49 -17.88 -5.29 -11.79
CA ARG A 49 -19.35 -5.17 -11.91
C ARG A 49 -19.88 -3.83 -11.43
N GLU A 50 -19.35 -3.35 -10.30
CA GLU A 50 -19.87 -2.19 -9.60
C GLU A 50 -19.13 -0.86 -9.92
N LEU A 51 -18.12 -0.90 -10.78
CA LEU A 51 -17.28 0.28 -11.08
C LEU A 51 -18.10 1.51 -11.49
N ALA A 52 -19.13 1.31 -12.31
CA ALA A 52 -20.01 2.40 -12.76
C ALA A 52 -21.00 2.90 -11.70
N SER A 53 -21.13 2.20 -10.57
CA SER A 53 -21.99 2.59 -9.45
C SER A 53 -21.26 3.37 -8.36
N LEU A 54 -19.94 3.51 -8.47
CA LEU A 54 -19.14 4.32 -7.55
C LEU A 54 -19.59 5.79 -7.60
N GLN A 55 -19.70 6.38 -6.44
CA GLN A 55 -20.14 7.76 -6.25
C GLN A 55 -19.25 8.45 -5.23
N HIS A 56 -19.21 9.77 -5.30
CA HIS A 56 -18.54 10.60 -4.31
C HIS A 56 -19.00 10.27 -2.87
N ASN A 57 -18.07 10.35 -1.93
CA ASN A 57 -18.28 10.10 -0.51
C ASN A 57 -18.79 8.68 -0.17
N ARG A 58 -18.71 7.72 -1.09
CA ARG A 58 -19.11 6.33 -0.87
C ARG A 58 -17.96 5.38 -1.11
N HIS A 59 -17.82 4.41 -0.20
CA HIS A 59 -16.89 3.30 -0.35
C HIS A 59 -17.67 2.04 -0.75
N LEU A 60 -17.20 1.40 -1.79
CA LEU A 60 -17.64 0.06 -2.16
C LEU A 60 -16.80 -0.95 -1.37
N ILE A 61 -17.46 -1.76 -0.55
CA ILE A 61 -16.80 -2.85 0.18
C ILE A 61 -16.66 -4.02 -0.79
N LEU A 62 -15.41 -4.33 -1.18
CA LEU A 62 -15.09 -5.43 -2.08
C LEU A 62 -14.86 -6.75 -1.34
N GLY A 63 -14.36 -6.67 -0.13
CA GLY A 63 -14.14 -7.80 0.76
C GLY A 63 -14.05 -7.30 2.19
N ASP A 64 -14.80 -7.94 3.08
CA ASP A 64 -14.75 -7.71 4.53
C ASP A 64 -14.71 -9.08 5.20
N ARG A 65 -13.53 -9.44 5.67
CA ARG A 65 -13.26 -10.67 6.42
C ARG A 65 -12.61 -10.29 7.73
N ASP A 66 -12.68 -11.15 8.73
CA ASP A 66 -12.13 -10.89 10.08
C ASP A 66 -10.73 -10.27 10.10
N LYS A 67 -9.92 -10.63 9.10
CA LYS A 67 -8.50 -10.22 9.01
C LYS A 67 -8.18 -9.34 7.82
N ARG A 68 -9.16 -8.97 7.00
CA ARG A 68 -8.90 -8.22 5.77
C ARG A 68 -10.11 -7.39 5.36
N LEU A 69 -9.86 -6.13 5.03
CA LEU A 69 -10.84 -5.22 4.46
C LEU A 69 -10.31 -4.68 3.12
N ILE A 70 -11.13 -4.75 2.08
CA ILE A 70 -10.83 -4.19 0.76
C ILE A 70 -11.94 -3.22 0.40
N LEU A 71 -11.55 -1.99 0.10
CA LEU A 71 -12.43 -0.90 -0.26
C LEU A 71 -12.07 -0.34 -1.62
N ALA A 72 -13.08 0.13 -2.36
CA ALA A 72 -12.90 0.97 -3.53
C ALA A 72 -13.71 2.26 -3.38
N CYS A 73 -13.15 3.37 -3.76
CA CYS A 73 -13.80 4.68 -3.73
C CYS A 73 -13.29 5.58 -4.85
N VAL A 74 -13.95 6.70 -5.01
CA VAL A 74 -13.46 7.81 -5.83
C VAL A 74 -12.30 8.48 -5.09
N ASP A 75 -11.20 8.82 -5.81
CA ASP A 75 -10.10 9.58 -5.22
C ASP A 75 -10.54 11.01 -4.93
N GLU A 76 -10.76 11.29 -3.66
CA GLU A 76 -11.12 12.60 -3.12
C GLU A 76 -10.16 13.01 -2.01
N PRO A 77 -10.00 14.33 -1.75
CA PRO A 77 -9.28 14.80 -0.58
C PRO A 77 -9.79 14.14 0.70
N GLY A 78 -8.89 13.42 1.41
CA GLY A 78 -9.25 12.74 2.66
C GLY A 78 -9.91 11.37 2.49
N SER A 79 -10.02 10.81 1.28
CA SER A 79 -10.58 9.45 1.06
C SER A 79 -9.91 8.40 1.95
N LEU A 80 -8.57 8.37 1.97
CA LEU A 80 -7.80 7.49 2.83
C LEU A 80 -8.07 7.73 4.33
N PHE A 81 -8.04 8.98 4.76
CA PHE A 81 -8.33 9.34 6.15
C PHE A 81 -9.72 8.88 6.59
N ASN A 82 -10.72 9.09 5.74
CA ASN A 82 -12.09 8.65 6.00
C ASN A 82 -12.22 7.12 6.04
N SER A 83 -11.46 6.40 5.21
CA SER A 83 -11.42 4.94 5.24
C SER A 83 -10.75 4.42 6.52
N LEU A 84 -9.64 5.03 6.92
CA LEU A 84 -8.92 4.64 8.14
C LEU A 84 -9.75 4.87 9.39
N LYS A 85 -10.55 5.93 9.46
CA LYS A 85 -11.53 6.13 10.54
C LYS A 85 -12.53 4.98 10.69
N ARG A 86 -12.86 4.27 9.60
CA ARG A 86 -13.75 3.10 9.66
C ARG A 86 -13.09 1.85 10.23
N VAL A 87 -11.76 1.81 10.24
CA VAL A 87 -10.98 0.68 10.75
C VAL A 87 -10.28 1.02 12.08
N GLU A 88 -10.71 2.12 12.72
CA GLU A 88 -10.25 2.53 14.06
C GLU A 88 -10.22 1.35 15.03
N SER A 89 -9.24 1.35 15.93
CA SER A 89 -8.99 0.30 16.94
C SER A 89 -8.52 -1.06 16.41
N ARG A 90 -8.32 -1.22 15.10
CA ARG A 90 -7.76 -2.47 14.54
C ARG A 90 -6.30 -2.27 14.17
N ALA A 91 -5.40 -3.04 14.77
CA ALA A 91 -3.98 -3.00 14.44
C ALA A 91 -3.75 -3.43 12.97
N ILE A 92 -3.32 -2.49 12.12
CA ILE A 92 -3.06 -2.73 10.71
C ILE A 92 -1.66 -3.31 10.55
N SER A 93 -1.56 -4.56 10.12
CA SER A 93 -0.28 -5.23 9.86
C SER A 93 0.24 -5.01 8.43
N TYR A 94 -0.68 -4.82 7.48
CA TYR A 94 -0.37 -4.50 6.08
C TYR A 94 -1.43 -3.57 5.51
N ALA A 95 -0.98 -2.59 4.71
CA ALA A 95 -1.87 -1.74 3.93
C ALA A 95 -1.32 -1.51 2.53
N MET A 96 -2.20 -1.53 1.55
CA MET A 96 -1.90 -1.19 0.17
C MET A 96 -2.92 -0.16 -0.33
N PHE A 97 -2.43 0.86 -1.00
CA PHE A 97 -3.24 1.85 -1.71
C PHE A 97 -2.82 1.88 -3.17
N SER A 98 -3.78 1.95 -4.07
CA SER A 98 -3.51 2.01 -5.50
C SER A 98 -4.57 2.85 -6.19
N HIS A 99 -4.13 3.85 -6.95
CA HIS A 99 -4.99 4.68 -7.78
C HIS A 99 -4.91 4.27 -9.25
N SER A 100 -5.97 4.53 -9.98
CA SER A 100 -5.93 4.45 -11.44
C SER A 100 -5.06 5.56 -12.02
N TYR A 101 -4.52 5.34 -13.22
CA TYR A 101 -3.71 6.35 -13.92
C TYR A 101 -4.55 7.40 -14.64
N GLY A 102 -5.83 7.18 -14.77
CA GLY A 102 -6.76 8.10 -15.41
C GLY A 102 -8.15 8.02 -14.78
N ALA A 103 -8.97 8.99 -15.17
CA ALA A 103 -10.33 9.13 -14.67
C ALA A 103 -11.18 7.88 -14.92
N MET A 104 -12.10 7.61 -14.01
CA MET A 104 -13.08 6.53 -14.15
C MET A 104 -14.02 6.78 -15.32
N PRO A 105 -14.61 5.70 -15.90
CA PRO A 105 -15.66 5.86 -16.90
C PRO A 105 -16.81 6.72 -16.36
N ALA A 106 -17.18 7.75 -17.11
CA ALA A 106 -18.25 8.71 -16.76
C ALA A 106 -18.00 9.62 -15.54
N MET A 107 -16.75 9.72 -15.07
CA MET A 107 -16.32 10.64 -14.00
C MET A 107 -15.03 11.35 -14.38
N SER A 108 -14.74 12.46 -13.70
CA SER A 108 -13.45 13.19 -13.85
C SER A 108 -12.38 12.72 -12.89
N GLU A 109 -12.78 11.97 -11.87
CA GLU A 109 -11.94 11.51 -10.79
C GLU A 109 -11.37 10.12 -11.05
N GLU A 110 -10.30 9.79 -10.34
CA GLU A 110 -9.63 8.52 -10.41
C GLU A 110 -10.24 7.52 -9.43
N LEU A 111 -10.01 6.23 -9.68
CA LEU A 111 -10.36 5.15 -8.77
C LEU A 111 -9.24 4.99 -7.73
N GLU A 112 -9.61 4.91 -6.46
CA GLU A 112 -8.75 4.47 -5.38
C GLU A 112 -9.21 3.10 -4.86
N VAL A 113 -8.27 2.15 -4.74
CA VAL A 113 -8.50 0.85 -4.10
C VAL A 113 -7.55 0.70 -2.92
N GLN A 114 -8.10 0.34 -1.79
CA GLN A 114 -7.42 0.20 -0.51
C GLN A 114 -7.59 -1.23 -0.01
N ARG A 115 -6.50 -1.81 0.51
CA ARG A 115 -6.50 -3.13 1.15
C ARG A 115 -5.82 -3.01 2.49
N PHE A 116 -6.50 -3.41 3.55
CA PHE A 116 -6.01 -3.47 4.92
C PHE A 116 -6.00 -4.91 5.40
N GLU A 117 -4.95 -5.32 6.09
CA GLU A 117 -4.88 -6.60 6.79
C GLU A 117 -4.58 -6.34 8.25
N PHE A 118 -5.31 -7.05 9.13
CA PHE A 118 -5.32 -6.84 10.57
C PHE A 118 -4.74 -8.06 11.29
N ASP A 119 -4.17 -7.82 12.50
CA ASP A 119 -3.81 -8.85 13.48
C ASP A 119 -3.05 -10.06 12.89
N ARG A 120 -2.12 -9.80 11.96
CA ARG A 120 -1.15 -10.84 11.63
C ARG A 120 -0.25 -11.03 12.84
N LYS A 121 -0.64 -11.95 13.72
CA LYS A 121 0.34 -12.50 14.65
C LYS A 121 1.51 -12.99 13.78
N PRO A 122 2.75 -12.62 14.10
CA PRO A 122 3.89 -13.23 13.44
C PRO A 122 3.59 -14.73 13.42
N HIS A 123 3.73 -15.37 12.27
CA HIS A 123 3.45 -16.79 12.17
C HIS A 123 4.29 -17.51 13.23
N SER A 124 3.74 -17.58 14.43
CA SER A 124 4.32 -18.39 15.47
C SER A 124 4.32 -19.80 14.91
N ALA A 125 5.40 -20.49 15.08
CA ALA A 125 5.72 -21.83 14.57
C ALA A 125 4.67 -22.94 14.88
N ILE A 126 3.39 -22.60 15.06
CA ILE A 126 2.32 -23.46 15.56
C ILE A 126 1.59 -24.21 14.44
N SER A 127 1.72 -23.79 13.18
CA SER A 127 1.17 -24.59 12.08
C SER A 127 2.28 -25.01 11.12
N GLY A 128 2.70 -26.27 11.22
CA GLY A 128 3.73 -26.89 10.41
C GLY A 128 3.45 -27.01 8.91
N GLN A 129 2.79 -26.02 8.30
CA GLN A 129 2.39 -26.00 6.89
C GLN A 129 3.10 -24.96 6.02
N TYR A 130 3.86 -24.02 6.60
CA TYR A 130 4.62 -23.08 5.78
C TYR A 130 6.08 -23.47 5.72
N SER A 131 6.59 -23.64 4.50
CA SER A 131 8.02 -23.81 4.26
C SER A 131 8.78 -22.71 5.00
N SER A 132 9.49 -23.06 6.06
CA SER A 132 10.27 -22.13 6.89
C SER A 132 11.43 -21.48 6.13
N SER A 133 11.64 -21.84 4.88
CA SER A 133 12.76 -21.38 4.06
C SER A 133 12.30 -20.65 2.81
N ILE A 134 12.90 -19.49 2.59
CA ILE A 134 12.72 -18.71 1.35
C ILE A 134 13.25 -19.52 0.16
N PRO A 135 12.52 -19.62 -0.96
CA PRO A 135 13.02 -20.26 -2.17
C PRO A 135 14.37 -19.66 -2.59
N LYS A 136 15.38 -20.50 -2.83
CA LYS A 136 16.76 -20.05 -3.12
C LYS A 136 16.84 -19.07 -4.31
N SER A 137 16.03 -19.28 -5.35
CA SER A 137 15.95 -18.40 -6.51
C SER A 137 15.44 -17.02 -6.12
N LEU A 138 14.32 -16.97 -5.37
CA LEU A 138 13.72 -15.71 -4.90
C LEU A 138 14.68 -14.95 -3.97
N LYS A 139 15.27 -15.64 -2.99
CA LYS A 139 16.29 -15.06 -2.09
C LYS A 139 17.41 -14.39 -2.90
N ARG A 140 17.98 -15.12 -3.88
CA ARG A 140 19.05 -14.59 -4.71
C ARG A 140 18.63 -13.36 -5.49
N THR A 141 17.44 -13.38 -6.09
CA THR A 141 16.92 -12.23 -6.87
C THR A 141 16.73 -11.00 -5.98
N ILE A 142 16.14 -11.18 -4.78
CA ILE A 142 15.96 -10.06 -3.83
C ILE A 142 17.30 -9.46 -3.39
N LEU A 143 18.29 -10.31 -3.07
CA LEU A 143 19.61 -9.82 -2.64
C LEU A 143 20.37 -9.14 -3.75
N ASN A 144 20.26 -9.60 -4.99
CA ASN A 144 20.87 -8.90 -6.15
C ASN A 144 20.21 -7.53 -6.40
N GLU A 145 18.87 -7.43 -6.22
CA GLU A 145 18.19 -6.14 -6.29
C GLU A 145 18.64 -5.20 -5.15
N LEU A 146 18.84 -5.73 -3.94
CA LEU A 146 19.35 -4.94 -2.82
C LEU A 146 20.77 -4.43 -3.09
N GLU A 147 21.65 -5.25 -3.61
CA GLU A 147 23.02 -4.85 -3.98
C GLU A 147 23.04 -3.73 -5.04
N ARG A 148 22.07 -3.74 -5.97
CA ARG A 148 21.88 -2.66 -6.96
C ARG A 148 21.37 -1.37 -6.32
N ILE A 149 20.49 -1.46 -5.31
CA ILE A 149 19.88 -0.31 -4.61
C ILE A 149 20.84 0.29 -3.59
N ALA A 150 21.55 -0.56 -2.86
CA ALA A 150 22.42 -0.24 -1.73
C ALA A 150 23.69 -1.11 -1.76
N PRO A 151 24.69 -0.72 -2.58
CA PRO A 151 25.92 -1.49 -2.71
C PRO A 151 26.72 -1.62 -1.41
N ASP A 152 26.49 -0.71 -0.46
CA ASP A 152 27.10 -0.65 0.87
C ASP A 152 26.39 -1.53 1.91
N SER A 153 25.27 -2.14 1.57
CA SER A 153 24.49 -3.00 2.48
C SER A 153 25.26 -4.29 2.81
N ASN A 154 25.27 -4.64 4.10
CA ASN A 154 25.93 -5.87 4.54
C ASN A 154 25.07 -7.08 4.19
N ARG A 155 25.53 -7.92 3.28
CA ARG A 155 24.80 -9.10 2.79
C ARG A 155 24.33 -10.03 3.91
N ARG A 156 25.15 -10.26 4.93
CA ARG A 156 24.78 -11.14 6.07
C ARG A 156 23.64 -10.53 6.89
N THR A 157 23.67 -9.22 7.10
CA THR A 157 22.58 -8.48 7.75
C THR A 157 21.31 -8.53 6.91
N ALA A 158 21.43 -8.25 5.61
CA ALA A 158 20.33 -8.30 4.67
C ALA A 158 19.64 -9.68 4.63
N GLU A 159 20.42 -10.78 4.67
CA GLU A 159 19.86 -12.13 4.72
C GLU A 159 19.05 -12.40 6.00
N LYS A 160 19.51 -11.88 7.15
CA LYS A 160 18.76 -11.97 8.42
C LYS A 160 17.47 -11.16 8.35
N LEU A 161 17.53 -9.93 7.84
CA LEU A 161 16.37 -9.06 7.68
C LEU A 161 15.35 -9.65 6.71
N LEU A 162 15.81 -10.22 5.61
CA LEU A 162 14.95 -10.92 4.68
C LEU A 162 14.24 -12.13 5.35
N GLN A 163 14.92 -12.85 6.23
CA GLN A 163 14.30 -13.94 7.00
C GLN A 163 13.23 -13.40 7.96
N ILE A 164 13.48 -12.28 8.64
CA ILE A 164 12.49 -11.63 9.50
C ILE A 164 11.27 -11.19 8.67
N LEU A 165 11.48 -10.54 7.55
CA LEU A 165 10.40 -10.15 6.64
C LEU A 165 9.62 -11.37 6.16
N TRP A 166 10.31 -12.45 5.77
CA TRP A 166 9.67 -13.68 5.31
C TRP A 166 8.75 -14.29 6.36
N ILE A 167 9.21 -14.39 7.61
CA ILE A 167 8.40 -14.94 8.72
C ILE A 167 7.16 -14.11 8.98
N ASN A 168 7.28 -12.78 8.86
CA ASN A 168 6.16 -11.87 9.11
C ASN A 168 5.20 -11.75 7.91
N THR A 169 5.69 -11.92 6.67
CA THR A 169 4.98 -11.45 5.47
C THR A 169 5.22 -12.31 4.23
N SER A 170 5.37 -13.62 4.38
CA SER A 170 5.71 -14.53 3.26
C SER A 170 4.81 -14.35 2.04
N ASP A 171 3.51 -14.19 2.23
CA ASP A 171 2.54 -14.04 1.14
C ASP A 171 2.76 -12.75 0.37
N GLN A 172 2.98 -11.64 1.09
CA GLN A 172 3.25 -10.33 0.47
C GLN A 172 4.59 -10.33 -0.28
N ILE A 173 5.61 -11.01 0.26
CA ILE A 173 6.92 -11.13 -0.42
C ILE A 173 6.78 -11.95 -1.70
N GLN A 174 6.02 -13.05 -1.67
CA GLN A 174 5.78 -13.86 -2.86
C GLN A 174 5.02 -13.11 -3.95
N LEU A 175 4.03 -12.31 -3.55
CA LEU A 175 3.21 -11.51 -4.46
C LEU A 175 3.88 -10.19 -4.88
N SER A 176 4.96 -9.78 -4.22
CA SER A 176 5.65 -8.52 -4.49
C SER A 176 6.81 -8.70 -5.44
N PRO A 177 7.12 -7.71 -6.29
CA PRO A 177 8.36 -7.71 -7.05
C PRO A 177 9.56 -7.77 -6.10
N PRO A 178 10.61 -8.53 -6.45
CA PRO A 178 11.84 -8.64 -5.65
C PRO A 178 12.45 -7.29 -5.27
N GLN A 179 12.37 -6.30 -6.17
CA GLN A 179 12.83 -4.94 -5.93
C GLN A 179 12.10 -4.28 -4.75
N ARG A 180 10.79 -4.51 -4.57
CA ARG A 180 10.04 -3.95 -3.44
C ARG A 180 10.53 -4.52 -2.12
N THR A 181 10.76 -5.83 -2.06
CA THR A 181 11.31 -6.48 -0.87
C THR A 181 12.71 -5.97 -0.57
N ALA A 182 13.54 -5.74 -1.59
CA ALA A 182 14.86 -5.12 -1.43
C ALA A 182 14.75 -3.71 -0.81
N TRP A 183 13.81 -2.89 -1.24
CA TRP A 183 13.55 -1.58 -0.62
C TRP A 183 13.08 -1.69 0.84
N LEU A 184 12.27 -2.69 1.19
CA LEU A 184 11.86 -2.91 2.58
C LEU A 184 13.06 -3.32 3.47
N ILE A 185 13.97 -4.17 2.96
CA ILE A 185 15.20 -4.54 3.68
C ILE A 185 16.04 -3.29 3.92
N TRP A 186 16.30 -2.52 2.87
CA TRP A 186 17.07 -1.28 2.96
C TRP A 186 16.45 -0.29 3.95
N LEU A 187 15.13 -0.11 3.88
CA LEU A 187 14.39 0.79 4.76
C LEU A 187 14.48 0.35 6.22
N PHE A 188 14.39 -0.95 6.49
CA PHE A 188 14.56 -1.49 7.84
C PHE A 188 16.01 -1.29 8.36
N GLU A 189 17.02 -1.53 7.52
CA GLU A 189 18.42 -1.26 7.86
C GLU A 189 18.63 0.20 8.27
N ARG A 190 18.11 1.13 7.45
CA ARG A 190 18.21 2.57 7.72
C ARG A 190 17.47 3.00 8.98
N GLY A 191 16.23 2.52 9.15
CA GLY A 191 15.45 2.78 10.37
C GLY A 191 16.16 2.32 11.64
N ASN A 192 16.74 1.13 11.61
CA ASN A 192 17.51 0.60 12.73
C ASN A 192 18.80 1.39 12.99
N ALA A 193 19.51 1.80 11.96
CA ALA A 193 20.74 2.61 12.07
C ALA A 193 20.47 4.04 12.56
N SER A 194 19.26 4.57 12.34
CA SER A 194 18.85 5.94 12.71
C SER A 194 18.20 6.03 14.09
N GLY A 195 18.29 4.97 14.89
CA GLY A 195 17.69 4.98 16.23
C GLY A 195 16.16 4.82 16.26
N GLY A 196 15.57 4.31 15.17
CA GLY A 196 14.14 3.98 15.10
C GLY A 196 13.29 4.90 14.22
N LEU A 197 13.85 6.01 13.72
CA LEU A 197 13.16 6.86 12.76
C LEU A 197 14.02 7.09 11.53
N PHE A 198 13.47 6.80 10.35
CA PHE A 198 14.09 7.14 9.08
C PHE A 198 13.04 7.65 8.10
N LEU A 199 13.34 8.79 7.47
CA LEU A 199 12.54 9.39 6.43
C LEU A 199 13.45 9.79 5.26
N ASP A 200 13.14 9.34 4.05
CA ASP A 200 13.84 9.71 2.82
C ASP A 200 12.82 10.06 1.73
N LEU A 201 13.08 11.15 1.01
CA LEU A 201 12.26 11.61 -0.10
C LEU A 201 13.09 11.55 -1.38
N ARG A 202 12.52 10.95 -2.43
CA ARG A 202 13.18 10.85 -3.76
C ARG A 202 12.18 11.15 -4.86
N THR A 203 12.56 12.05 -5.75
CA THR A 203 11.80 12.23 -6.98
C THR A 203 12.00 11.02 -7.89
N ILE A 204 10.90 10.51 -8.42
CA ILE A 204 10.88 9.42 -9.39
C ILE A 204 10.01 9.80 -10.57
N GLU A 205 10.31 9.25 -11.73
CA GLU A 205 9.44 9.32 -12.90
C GLU A 205 8.74 7.97 -13.08
N HIS A 206 7.43 8.03 -13.25
CA HIS A 206 6.63 6.86 -13.55
C HIS A 206 5.60 7.18 -14.64
N ARG A 207 5.72 6.51 -15.80
CA ARG A 207 4.86 6.74 -16.97
C ARG A 207 4.83 8.21 -17.44
N GLY A 208 5.97 8.90 -17.39
CA GLY A 208 6.06 10.31 -17.76
C GLY A 208 5.49 11.29 -16.72
N ILE A 209 5.07 10.80 -15.56
CA ILE A 209 4.59 11.61 -14.44
C ILE A 209 5.64 11.63 -13.35
N GLN A 210 6.01 12.81 -12.90
CA GLN A 210 6.88 12.97 -11.73
C GLN A 210 6.08 12.75 -10.44
N GLU A 211 6.59 11.85 -9.60
CA GLU A 211 6.05 11.56 -8.26
C GLU A 211 7.20 11.66 -7.25
N THR A 212 6.88 11.96 -6.01
CA THR A 212 7.83 11.83 -4.92
C THR A 212 7.61 10.52 -4.22
N ARG A 213 8.67 9.73 -4.09
CA ARG A 213 8.68 8.55 -3.24
C ARG A 213 9.11 8.93 -1.85
N VAL A 214 8.23 8.75 -0.87
CA VAL A 214 8.49 8.91 0.55
C VAL A 214 8.75 7.52 1.13
N LEU A 215 9.95 7.31 1.65
CA LEU A 215 10.38 6.09 2.33
C LEU A 215 10.41 6.38 3.83
N PHE A 216 9.69 5.59 4.60
CA PHE A 216 9.45 5.86 6.00
C PHE A 216 9.58 4.60 6.85
N ALA A 217 10.44 4.64 7.87
CA ALA A 217 10.60 3.56 8.84
C ALA A 217 10.48 4.12 10.26
N VAL A 218 9.67 3.45 11.09
CA VAL A 218 9.47 3.83 12.49
C VAL A 218 9.59 2.58 13.37
N GLY A 219 10.53 2.63 14.33
CA GLY A 219 10.60 1.64 15.40
C GLY A 219 9.59 1.96 16.50
N ASN A 220 8.97 0.93 17.06
CA ASN A 220 7.93 1.04 18.08
C ASN A 220 6.78 1.99 17.69
N PRO A 221 6.19 1.86 16.48
CA PRO A 221 5.06 2.69 16.14
C PRO A 221 3.93 2.48 17.16
N PRO A 222 3.13 3.50 17.47
CA PRO A 222 1.88 3.29 18.19
C PRO A 222 1.08 2.18 17.53
N GLN A 223 0.55 1.22 18.27
CA GLN A 223 -0.18 0.10 17.69
C GLN A 223 -1.53 0.54 17.13
N GLU A 224 -2.14 1.54 17.74
CA GLU A 224 -3.44 2.08 17.38
C GLU A 224 -3.27 3.39 16.61
N ASP A 225 -4.07 3.59 15.59
CA ASP A 225 -4.22 4.83 14.81
C ASP A 225 -2.96 5.40 14.13
N PHE A 226 -1.84 4.68 14.13
CA PHE A 226 -0.60 5.18 13.53
C PHE A 226 -0.76 5.59 12.06
N LEU A 227 -1.36 4.69 11.26
CA LEU A 227 -1.57 4.97 9.84
C LEU A 227 -2.62 6.09 9.62
N LEU A 228 -3.59 6.21 10.53
CA LEU A 228 -4.57 7.30 10.53
C LEU A 228 -3.90 8.66 10.76
N GLN A 229 -3.02 8.75 11.78
CA GLN A 229 -2.25 9.97 12.07
C GLN A 229 -1.34 10.36 10.90
N LEU A 230 -0.69 9.37 10.27
CA LEU A 230 0.12 9.59 9.08
C LEU A 230 -0.72 10.10 7.90
N ALA A 231 -1.90 9.52 7.68
CA ALA A 231 -2.82 9.97 6.64
C ALA A 231 -3.35 11.40 6.90
N GLU A 232 -3.54 11.76 8.17
CA GLU A 232 -3.93 13.12 8.56
C GLU A 232 -2.84 14.14 8.23
N VAL A 233 -1.57 13.82 8.48
CA VAL A 233 -0.44 14.69 8.08
C VAL A 233 -0.45 14.93 6.59
N PHE A 234 -0.52 13.89 5.77
CA PHE A 234 -0.59 14.03 4.31
C PHE A 234 -1.79 14.86 3.86
N ASN A 235 -2.96 14.61 4.45
CA ASN A 235 -4.18 15.35 4.11
C ASN A 235 -4.06 16.84 4.48
N ARG A 236 -3.56 17.18 5.67
CA ARG A 236 -3.35 18.56 6.13
C ARG A 236 -2.37 19.32 5.24
N LEU A 237 -1.34 18.67 4.76
CA LEU A 237 -0.36 19.24 3.84
C LEU A 237 -0.81 19.23 2.36
N ASN A 238 -2.06 18.85 2.09
CA ASN A 238 -2.60 18.74 0.73
C ASN A 238 -1.78 17.81 -0.19
N ILE A 239 -1.19 16.75 0.39
CA ILE A 239 -0.41 15.73 -0.31
C ILE A 239 -1.33 14.56 -0.66
N GLY A 240 -1.45 14.26 -1.95
CA GLY A 240 -2.19 13.10 -2.45
C GLY A 240 -1.29 11.87 -2.51
N ILE A 241 -1.76 10.76 -1.94
CA ILE A 241 -1.07 9.47 -2.01
C ILE A 241 -1.58 8.73 -3.25
N ARG A 242 -0.69 8.50 -4.22
CA ARG A 242 -1.02 7.80 -5.47
C ARG A 242 -0.92 6.28 -5.34
N ARG A 243 0.03 5.83 -4.57
CA ARG A 243 0.27 4.42 -4.26
C ARG A 243 0.97 4.36 -2.91
N ALA A 244 0.66 3.36 -2.12
CA ALA A 244 1.44 3.09 -0.92
C ALA A 244 1.47 1.60 -0.59
N TYR A 245 2.52 1.23 0.11
CA TYR A 245 2.72 -0.11 0.66
C TYR A 245 3.26 0.07 2.06
N CYS A 246 2.48 -0.34 3.04
CA CYS A 246 2.81 -0.22 4.45
C CYS A 246 2.80 -1.59 5.10
N LEU A 247 3.74 -1.82 5.99
CA LEU A 247 3.94 -3.08 6.64
C LEU A 247 4.40 -2.86 8.07
N THR A 248 3.74 -3.48 9.02
CA THR A 248 4.22 -3.59 10.41
C THR A 248 4.80 -4.98 10.62
N ILE A 249 6.05 -5.06 11.01
CA ILE A 249 6.77 -6.30 11.29
C ILE A 249 7.24 -6.32 12.73
N SER A 250 7.48 -7.52 13.27
CA SER A 250 8.11 -7.70 14.57
C SER A 250 9.43 -8.43 14.40
N ASN A 251 10.50 -7.91 14.98
CA ASN A 251 11.79 -8.58 15.06
C ASN A 251 11.92 -9.49 16.30
N GLY A 252 10.81 -9.70 17.01
CA GLY A 252 10.76 -10.47 18.27
C GLY A 252 10.98 -9.62 19.52
N VAL A 253 11.44 -8.38 19.38
CA VAL A 253 11.67 -7.44 20.50
C VAL A 253 10.75 -6.22 20.37
N HIS A 254 10.79 -5.57 19.22
CA HIS A 254 10.02 -4.35 18.94
C HIS A 254 9.33 -4.43 17.58
N PRO A 255 8.11 -3.88 17.44
CA PRO A 255 7.49 -3.70 16.14
C PRO A 255 8.20 -2.61 15.34
N TYR A 256 8.20 -2.75 14.00
CA TYR A 256 8.66 -1.75 13.06
C TYR A 256 7.58 -1.50 12.02
N PHE A 257 7.28 -0.24 11.77
CA PHE A 257 6.49 0.17 10.62
C PHE A 257 7.43 0.54 9.47
N LEU A 258 7.15 0.00 8.29
CA LEU A 258 7.85 0.28 7.06
C LEU A 258 6.84 0.75 6.02
N GLY A 259 6.99 1.96 5.53
CA GLY A 259 6.10 2.57 4.55
C GLY A 259 6.84 3.05 3.30
N THR A 260 6.26 2.80 2.15
CA THR A 260 6.65 3.39 0.88
C THR A 260 5.44 4.06 0.29
N PHE A 261 5.46 5.38 0.20
CA PHE A 261 4.39 6.19 -0.36
C PHE A 261 4.87 6.86 -1.64
N PHE A 262 4.05 6.85 -2.67
CA PHE A 262 4.25 7.60 -3.90
C PHE A 262 3.23 8.72 -3.88
N VAL A 263 3.71 9.94 -3.77
CA VAL A 263 2.89 11.11 -3.47
C VAL A 263 3.12 12.22 -4.48
N ARG A 264 2.15 13.09 -4.58
CA ARG A 264 2.26 14.38 -5.27
C ARG A 264 1.45 15.44 -4.54
N HIS A 265 1.78 16.70 -4.72
CA HIS A 265 0.93 17.78 -4.24
C HIS A 265 -0.36 17.81 -5.04
N ARG A 266 -1.53 17.93 -4.39
CA ARG A 266 -2.84 17.89 -5.05
C ARG A 266 -3.07 19.04 -6.02
N ASN A 267 -2.43 20.19 -5.79
CA ASN A 267 -2.49 21.35 -6.68
C ASN A 267 -1.53 21.25 -7.88
N GLY A 268 -0.96 20.06 -8.15
CA GLY A 268 -0.08 19.84 -9.30
C GLY A 268 1.38 20.28 -9.11
N GLY A 269 1.77 20.73 -7.91
CA GLY A 269 3.15 21.04 -7.59
C GLY A 269 3.97 19.78 -7.27
N GLU A 270 5.26 19.80 -7.58
CA GLU A 270 6.19 18.75 -7.20
C GLU A 270 6.53 18.86 -5.70
N LEU A 271 6.56 17.73 -5.03
CA LEU A 271 7.11 17.63 -3.68
C LEU A 271 8.61 17.28 -3.81
N LEU A 272 9.42 18.27 -4.15
CA LEU A 272 10.87 18.07 -4.25
C LEU A 272 11.48 17.79 -2.88
N PRO A 273 12.52 16.94 -2.77
CA PRO A 273 13.15 16.56 -1.50
C PRO A 273 13.62 17.75 -0.65
N ASP A 274 14.06 18.83 -1.27
CA ASP A 274 14.57 20.04 -0.62
C ASP A 274 13.58 21.22 -0.62
N SER A 275 12.32 20.94 -0.96
CA SER A 275 11.27 21.98 -0.99
C SER A 275 10.81 22.34 0.43
N PRO A 276 10.27 23.56 0.65
CA PRO A 276 9.67 23.94 1.92
C PRO A 276 8.57 22.98 2.37
N LEU A 277 7.80 22.41 1.43
CA LEU A 277 6.75 21.43 1.73
C LEU A 277 7.35 20.10 2.22
N ALA A 278 8.49 19.66 1.66
CA ALA A 278 9.18 18.47 2.14
C ALA A 278 9.74 18.68 3.55
N GLU A 279 10.26 19.85 3.84
CA GLU A 279 10.73 20.20 5.18
C GLU A 279 9.56 20.27 6.16
N GLN A 280 8.44 20.88 5.76
CA GLN A 280 7.23 20.89 6.57
C GLN A 280 6.70 19.46 6.82
N LEU A 281 6.73 18.57 5.82
CA LEU A 281 6.37 17.16 6.00
C LEU A 281 7.28 16.47 7.03
N ARG A 282 8.60 16.71 6.97
CA ARG A 282 9.54 16.17 7.96
C ARG A 282 9.22 16.65 9.36
N GLN A 283 9.02 17.97 9.53
CA GLN A 283 8.70 18.58 10.83
C GLN A 283 7.37 18.04 11.38
N GLU A 284 6.34 17.96 10.57
CA GLU A 284 5.03 17.44 10.98
C GLU A 284 5.10 15.97 11.37
N LEU A 285 5.85 15.16 10.65
CA LEU A 285 6.08 13.76 11.00
C LEU A 285 6.93 13.62 12.28
N CYS A 286 7.87 14.54 12.53
CA CYS A 286 8.66 14.55 13.74
C CYS A 286 7.90 15.11 14.97
N ASN A 287 7.00 16.07 14.78
CA ASN A 287 6.25 16.71 15.84
C ASN A 287 4.96 15.98 16.22
N THR A 288 4.51 15.02 15.43
CA THR A 288 3.35 14.21 15.80
C THR A 288 3.73 13.30 16.97
N GLN A 289 2.79 13.06 17.90
CA GLN A 289 2.95 12.10 19.02
C GLN A 289 3.44 10.70 18.59
N ILE A 290 3.46 10.47 17.28
CA ILE A 290 4.07 9.31 16.63
C ILE A 290 5.52 9.12 17.08
N LEU A 291 6.25 10.19 17.38
CA LEU A 291 7.69 10.18 17.61
C LEU A 291 8.09 10.54 19.05
N ASP A 292 7.22 11.18 19.83
CA ASP A 292 7.51 11.55 21.23
C ASP A 292 7.82 10.34 22.13
N ASN A 293 7.39 9.14 21.71
CA ASN A 293 7.70 7.90 22.43
C ASN A 293 9.05 7.26 22.05
N ASN A 294 9.77 7.79 21.05
CA ASN A 294 11.03 7.22 20.55
C ASN A 294 12.27 8.10 20.82
N CYS A 295 12.13 9.23 21.50
CA CYS A 295 13.24 10.14 21.83
C CYS A 295 13.91 9.82 23.18
N TYR A 296 13.84 8.55 23.66
CA TYR A 296 14.53 8.12 24.87
C TYR A 296 15.47 6.94 24.58
#